data_1958ebea01f6e7c82f7edb6f66a602d4
#
_entry.id   1958ebea01f6e7c82f7edb6f66a602d4
#
_cell.length_a   1.000
_cell.length_b   1.000
_cell.length_c   1.000
_cell.angle_alpha   90.00
_cell.angle_beta   90.00
_cell.angle_gamma   90.00
#
_symmetry.space_group_name_H-M   'P 1'
#
loop_
_entity.id
_entity.type
_entity.pdbx_description
1 polymer ?
#
loop_
_entity_poly.entity_id
_entity_poly.type
_entity_poly.pdbx_seq_one_letter_code
_entity_poly.pdbx_strand_id
1 'polypeptide(L)'
;FEGLVLQTRAPFLTAKSFGVEGEQRLGGFPVSIGNIVISADANRADLGFEIHVGLQENKFSASGGLIIHGAITSSDYRQKWEYNGFTLSKLSLRNVDVGVAKLNGYLHLMKKDPLYGNGFNASLEAEIAALQGAKISVNAAFGYSTFRYWGFEGKVDNLNVPNMGGINITGFTGGAFY
;
A
#
# COMPACT_ATOMS: atom_id res chain seq x y z
N PHE A 1 22.01 5.12 8.99
CA PHE A 1 22.13 3.65 9.19
C PHE A 1 22.19 3.33 10.67
N GLU A 2 21.64 2.17 11.04
CA GLU A 2 21.60 1.71 12.43
C GLU A 2 22.10 0.26 12.49
N GLY A 3 22.97 -0.03 13.47
CA GLY A 3 23.48 -1.39 13.73
C GLY A 3 24.27 -2.01 12.59
N LEU A 4 24.96 -1.20 11.78
CA LEU A 4 25.81 -1.69 10.71
C LEU A 4 27.07 -2.34 11.30
N VAL A 5 27.27 -3.60 10.98
CA VAL A 5 28.47 -4.36 11.34
C VAL A 5 29.08 -4.97 10.07
N LEU A 6 30.34 -4.70 9.84
CA LEU A 6 31.16 -5.31 8.79
C LEU A 6 32.23 -6.17 9.45
N GLN A 7 32.39 -7.40 9.00
CA GLN A 7 33.38 -8.32 9.56
C GLN A 7 33.97 -9.23 8.49
N THR A 8 35.10 -9.83 8.80
CA THR A 8 35.87 -10.66 7.85
C THR A 8 35.40 -12.11 7.80
N ARG A 9 34.50 -12.51 8.67
CA ARG A 9 33.85 -13.82 8.66
C ARG A 9 32.35 -13.66 8.53
N ALA A 10 31.67 -14.67 8.01
CA ALA A 10 30.22 -14.64 7.86
C ALA A 10 29.49 -14.54 9.23
N PRO A 11 28.40 -13.76 9.32
CA PRO A 11 27.87 -12.90 8.28
C PRO A 11 28.75 -11.67 8.03
N PHE A 12 29.15 -11.44 6.79
CA PHE A 12 30.08 -10.35 6.45
C PHE A 12 29.48 -8.96 6.66
N LEU A 13 28.16 -8.86 6.52
CA LEU A 13 27.39 -7.63 6.69
C LEU A 13 26.14 -7.94 7.51
N THR A 14 25.92 -7.20 8.58
CA THR A 14 24.63 -7.11 9.25
C THR A 14 24.26 -5.65 9.46
N ALA A 15 22.97 -5.32 9.35
CA ALA A 15 22.45 -3.99 9.63
C ALA A 15 21.02 -4.08 10.12
N LYS A 16 20.67 -3.33 11.14
CA LYS A 16 19.27 -3.11 11.50
C LYS A 16 18.55 -2.31 10.41
N SER A 17 19.15 -1.21 10.01
CA SER A 17 18.75 -0.43 8.86
C SER A 17 19.95 0.29 8.25
N PHE A 18 20.01 0.29 6.94
CA PHE A 18 20.94 1.07 6.15
C PHE A 18 20.21 1.58 4.92
N GLY A 19 20.17 2.87 4.69
CA GLY A 19 19.39 3.38 3.59
C GLY A 19 19.73 4.81 3.20
N VAL A 20 19.10 5.22 2.12
CA VAL A 20 19.17 6.57 1.57
C VAL A 20 17.81 7.18 1.63
N GLU A 21 17.71 8.34 2.25
CA GLU A 21 16.52 9.17 2.25
C GLU A 21 16.46 10.00 0.96
N GLY A 22 15.24 10.31 0.53
CA GLY A 22 14.98 11.11 -0.65
C GLY A 22 14.33 10.33 -1.78
N GLU A 23 13.81 11.06 -2.74
CA GLU A 23 13.05 10.54 -3.86
C GLU A 23 13.91 10.57 -5.13
N GLN A 24 13.98 9.43 -5.83
CA GLN A 24 14.70 9.29 -7.08
C GLN A 24 13.72 8.94 -8.19
N ARG A 25 13.67 9.76 -9.25
CA ARG A 25 12.84 9.48 -10.42
C ARG A 25 13.48 8.43 -11.32
N LEU A 26 12.67 7.49 -11.78
CA LEU A 26 13.08 6.46 -12.73
C LEU A 26 12.96 6.97 -14.17
N GLY A 27 13.96 7.73 -14.62
CA GLY A 27 14.02 8.23 -15.99
C GLY A 27 12.81 9.09 -16.36
N GLY A 28 12.20 8.83 -17.53
CA GLY A 28 11.01 9.52 -18.01
C GLY A 28 9.67 8.91 -17.54
N PHE A 29 9.69 7.93 -16.63
CA PHE A 29 8.49 7.32 -16.09
C PHE A 29 7.92 8.16 -14.95
N PRO A 30 6.58 8.21 -14.78
CA PRO A 30 5.94 8.89 -13.67
C PRO A 30 6.06 8.06 -12.36
N VAL A 31 7.22 7.47 -12.11
CA VAL A 31 7.52 6.64 -10.95
C VAL A 31 8.80 7.12 -10.33
N SER A 32 8.76 7.36 -9.03
CA SER A 32 9.93 7.61 -8.21
C SER A 32 10.05 6.56 -7.10
N ILE A 33 11.26 6.33 -6.68
CA ILE A 33 11.60 5.46 -5.56
C ILE A 33 12.24 6.33 -4.49
N GLY A 34 11.75 6.18 -3.28
CA GLY A 34 12.29 6.87 -2.12
C GLY A 34 12.51 5.93 -0.94
N ASN A 35 13.18 6.46 0.09
CA ASN A 35 13.35 5.76 1.36
C ASN A 35 13.89 4.33 1.21
N ILE A 36 14.97 4.17 0.43
CA ILE A 36 15.61 2.87 0.22
C ILE A 36 16.25 2.43 1.54
N VAL A 37 15.85 1.27 2.04
CA VAL A 37 16.35 0.69 3.29
C VAL A 37 16.79 -0.75 3.05
N ILE A 38 17.98 -1.07 3.52
CA ILE A 38 18.49 -2.43 3.57
C ILE A 38 18.54 -2.85 5.04
N SER A 39 17.96 -3.98 5.36
CA SER A 39 18.13 -4.64 6.65
C SER A 39 18.72 -6.03 6.44
N ALA A 40 19.71 -6.40 7.21
CA ALA A 40 20.37 -7.68 7.07
C ALA A 40 20.74 -8.27 8.45
N ASP A 41 20.56 -9.57 8.56
CA ASP A 41 21.07 -10.40 9.66
C ASP A 41 21.87 -11.60 9.12
N ALA A 42 22.15 -12.58 9.95
CA ALA A 42 22.94 -13.75 9.55
C ALA A 42 22.31 -14.57 8.42
N ASN A 43 20.99 -14.61 8.34
CA ASN A 43 20.24 -15.53 7.47
C ASN A 43 19.32 -14.81 6.47
N ARG A 44 19.19 -13.50 6.59
CA ARG A 44 18.25 -12.72 5.80
C ARG A 44 18.81 -11.35 5.47
N ALA A 45 18.54 -10.88 4.25
CA ALA A 45 18.72 -9.49 3.88
C ALA A 45 17.54 -9.02 3.05
N ASP A 46 16.90 -7.95 3.49
CA ASP A 46 15.74 -7.36 2.87
C ASP A 46 16.08 -6.00 2.28
N LEU A 47 15.52 -5.71 1.12
CA LEU A 47 15.56 -4.42 0.46
C LEU A 47 14.16 -3.81 0.48
N GLY A 48 13.99 -2.78 1.28
CA GLY A 48 12.77 -1.99 1.37
C GLY A 48 12.89 -0.67 0.61
N PHE A 49 11.81 -0.24 -0.03
CA PHE A 49 11.71 1.08 -0.64
C PHE A 49 10.25 1.54 -0.80
N GLU A 50 10.05 2.84 -0.82
CA GLU A 50 8.79 3.44 -1.18
C GLU A 50 8.72 3.66 -2.69
N ILE A 51 7.58 3.30 -3.27
CA ILE A 51 7.23 3.61 -4.66
C ILE A 51 6.23 4.75 -4.64
N HIS A 52 6.50 5.80 -5.38
CA HIS A 52 5.56 6.87 -5.64
C HIS A 52 5.23 6.88 -7.14
N VAL A 53 3.95 6.85 -7.47
CA VAL A 53 3.48 6.88 -8.85
C VAL A 53 2.75 8.20 -9.07
N GLY A 54 3.29 9.08 -9.90
CA GLY A 54 2.67 10.32 -10.31
C GLY A 54 2.14 10.20 -11.74
N LEU A 55 0.84 10.00 -11.94
CA LEU A 55 0.27 9.84 -13.28
C LEU A 55 0.08 11.15 -14.05
N GLN A 56 0.10 12.27 -13.35
CA GLN A 56 0.13 13.61 -13.93
C GLN A 56 0.98 14.53 -13.05
N GLU A 57 1.67 15.49 -13.64
CA GLU A 57 2.37 16.53 -12.89
C GLU A 57 1.40 17.19 -11.90
N ASN A 58 1.63 17.00 -10.62
CA ASN A 58 0.92 17.57 -9.46
C ASN A 58 -0.53 17.11 -9.22
N LYS A 59 -1.06 16.09 -9.90
CA LYS A 59 -2.48 15.74 -9.77
C LYS A 59 -2.81 14.33 -9.32
N PHE A 60 -1.93 13.37 -9.49
CA PHE A 60 -2.19 11.98 -9.06
C PHE A 60 -0.96 11.41 -8.38
N SER A 61 -1.06 11.05 -7.14
CA SER A 61 0.00 10.36 -6.43
C SER A 61 -0.54 9.13 -5.70
N ALA A 62 0.03 7.99 -6.02
CA ALA A 62 -0.11 6.78 -5.23
C ALA A 62 1.25 6.47 -4.60
N SER A 63 1.25 6.08 -3.34
CA SER A 63 2.47 5.64 -2.67
C SER A 63 2.27 4.32 -1.97
N GLY A 64 3.29 3.49 -1.95
CA GLY A 64 3.31 2.22 -1.25
C GLY A 64 4.72 1.75 -0.97
N GLY A 65 4.89 0.98 0.09
CA GLY A 65 6.17 0.35 0.41
C GLY A 65 6.27 -1.04 -0.23
N LEU A 66 7.42 -1.36 -0.79
CA LEU A 66 7.78 -2.68 -1.27
C LEU A 66 9.00 -3.17 -0.49
N ILE A 67 8.94 -4.40 0.02
CA ILE A 67 10.07 -5.08 0.63
C ILE A 67 10.37 -6.32 -0.18
N ILE A 68 11.56 -6.40 -0.74
CA ILE A 68 12.10 -7.60 -1.37
C ILE A 68 12.86 -8.38 -0.31
N HIS A 69 12.43 -9.62 -0.07
CA HIS A 69 13.04 -10.50 0.90
C HIS A 69 14.12 -11.36 0.28
N GLY A 70 15.21 -11.51 0.98
CA GLY A 70 16.26 -12.43 0.59
C GLY A 70 16.70 -13.33 1.72
N ALA A 71 16.90 -14.60 1.42
CA ALA A 71 17.58 -15.53 2.28
C ALA A 71 19.10 -15.43 2.07
N ILE A 72 19.86 -15.49 3.14
CA ILE A 72 21.31 -15.51 3.10
C ILE A 72 21.79 -16.89 3.52
N THR A 73 22.57 -17.51 2.65
CA THR A 73 23.38 -18.69 2.97
C THR A 73 24.84 -18.29 3.08
N SER A 74 25.46 -18.66 4.17
CA SER A 74 26.83 -18.28 4.47
C SER A 74 27.70 -19.50 4.65
N SER A 75 28.89 -19.48 4.07
CA SER A 75 30.01 -20.35 4.40
C SER A 75 31.20 -19.49 4.84
N ASP A 76 32.25 -20.10 5.40
CA ASP A 76 33.38 -19.35 5.97
C ASP A 76 34.00 -18.26 5.06
N TYR A 77 33.87 -18.44 3.74
CA TYR A 77 34.48 -17.57 2.75
C TYR A 77 33.49 -16.96 1.74
N ARG A 78 32.20 -17.34 1.77
CA ARG A 78 31.20 -16.87 0.80
C ARG A 78 29.86 -16.66 1.46
N GLN A 79 29.20 -15.61 1.01
CA GLN A 79 27.83 -15.31 1.35
C GLN A 79 27.03 -15.20 0.06
N LYS A 80 25.91 -15.88 -0.02
CA LYS A 80 25.00 -15.86 -1.17
C LYS A 80 23.66 -15.35 -0.72
N TRP A 81 23.13 -14.39 -1.44
CA TRP A 81 21.77 -13.91 -1.30
C TRP A 81 20.87 -14.60 -2.34
N GLU A 82 19.74 -15.09 -1.92
CA GLU A 82 18.72 -15.71 -2.77
C GLU A 82 17.39 -15.04 -2.53
N TYR A 83 16.69 -14.69 -3.62
CA TYR A 83 15.36 -14.10 -3.56
C TYR A 83 14.39 -15.02 -2.82
N ASN A 84 13.67 -14.46 -1.84
CA ASN A 84 12.70 -15.18 -1.01
C ASN A 84 11.35 -14.48 -0.94
N GLY A 85 10.90 -13.92 -2.06
CA GLY A 85 9.61 -13.27 -2.19
C GLY A 85 9.65 -11.76 -1.92
N PHE A 86 8.48 -11.16 -1.96
CA PHE A 86 8.31 -9.75 -1.65
C PHE A 86 7.04 -9.51 -0.81
N THR A 87 7.00 -8.38 -0.14
CA THR A 87 5.83 -7.85 0.54
C THR A 87 5.54 -6.47 -0.02
N LEU A 88 4.34 -6.28 -0.54
CA LEU A 88 3.81 -4.96 -0.87
C LEU A 88 3.00 -4.49 0.33
N SER A 89 3.39 -3.36 0.90
CA SER A 89 2.62 -2.71 1.93
C SER A 89 1.42 -1.97 1.31
N LYS A 90 0.63 -1.33 2.15
CA LYS A 90 -0.54 -0.57 1.73
C LYS A 90 -0.20 0.45 0.64
N LEU A 91 -0.82 0.29 -0.53
CA LEU A 91 -0.82 1.32 -1.57
C LEU A 91 -1.88 2.36 -1.20
N SER A 92 -1.52 3.62 -1.16
CA SER A 92 -2.42 4.71 -0.76
C SER A 92 -2.55 5.76 -1.85
N LEU A 93 -3.78 6.23 -2.04
CA LEU A 93 -4.14 7.41 -2.84
C LEU A 93 -4.52 8.52 -1.89
N ARG A 94 -3.94 9.71 -2.03
CA ARG A 94 -4.26 10.83 -1.14
C ARG A 94 -4.51 12.10 -1.93
N ASN A 95 -5.71 12.67 -1.73
CA ASN A 95 -6.12 13.96 -2.29
C ASN A 95 -5.89 14.08 -3.80
N VAL A 96 -6.18 13.00 -4.52
CA VAL A 96 -6.04 12.96 -5.97
C VAL A 96 -7.16 13.77 -6.60
N ASP A 97 -6.84 14.94 -7.14
CA ASP A 97 -7.81 15.79 -7.83
C ASP A 97 -7.84 15.45 -9.32
N VAL A 98 -8.94 14.85 -9.75
CA VAL A 98 -9.19 14.54 -11.18
C VAL A 98 -10.08 15.59 -11.87
N GLY A 99 -10.27 16.75 -11.22
CA GLY A 99 -11.07 17.87 -11.73
C GLY A 99 -12.54 17.77 -11.36
N VAL A 100 -13.19 16.65 -11.62
CA VAL A 100 -14.61 16.41 -11.31
C VAL A 100 -14.81 15.81 -9.90
N ALA A 101 -13.76 15.22 -9.34
CA ALA A 101 -13.77 14.60 -8.01
C ALA A 101 -12.40 14.64 -7.36
N LYS A 102 -12.40 14.60 -6.01
CA LYS A 102 -11.22 14.33 -5.20
C LYS A 102 -11.27 12.90 -4.71
N LEU A 103 -10.19 12.15 -4.95
CA LEU A 103 -10.10 10.73 -4.64
C LEU A 103 -9.17 10.49 -3.46
N ASN A 104 -9.61 9.65 -2.53
CA ASN A 104 -8.80 9.07 -1.47
C ASN A 104 -9.02 7.56 -1.46
N GLY A 105 -8.00 6.79 -1.11
CA GLY A 105 -8.20 5.36 -1.06
C GLY A 105 -6.95 4.60 -0.66
N TYR A 106 -7.12 3.30 -0.55
CA TYR A 106 -6.00 2.39 -0.34
C TYR A 106 -6.32 0.98 -0.85
N LEU A 107 -5.26 0.26 -1.14
CA LEU A 107 -5.23 -1.18 -1.31
C LEU A 107 -4.21 -1.76 -0.34
N HIS A 108 -4.63 -2.70 0.48
CA HIS A 108 -3.78 -3.43 1.42
C HIS A 108 -3.78 -4.91 1.07
N LEU A 109 -2.61 -5.47 0.77
CA LEU A 109 -2.42 -6.90 0.57
C LEU A 109 -2.12 -7.57 1.91
N MET A 110 -2.95 -8.52 2.29
CA MET A 110 -2.80 -9.31 3.50
C MET A 110 -2.07 -10.62 3.17
N LYS A 111 -1.02 -10.93 3.92
CA LYS A 111 -0.27 -12.17 3.77
C LYS A 111 -0.04 -12.79 5.14
N LYS A 112 -0.61 -13.97 5.36
CA LYS A 112 -0.56 -14.67 6.66
C LYS A 112 -1.06 -13.78 7.82
N ASP A 113 -2.06 -12.95 7.56
CA ASP A 113 -2.71 -12.17 8.60
C ASP A 113 -3.36 -13.12 9.62
N PRO A 114 -3.22 -12.88 10.95
CA PRO A 114 -3.74 -13.78 11.97
C PRO A 114 -5.26 -13.98 11.91
N LEU A 115 -6.00 -12.97 11.46
CA LEU A 115 -7.46 -12.98 11.38
C LEU A 115 -7.94 -13.27 9.96
N TYR A 116 -7.39 -12.58 8.99
CA TYR A 116 -7.86 -12.57 7.60
C TYR A 116 -7.11 -13.53 6.68
N GLY A 117 -5.98 -14.10 7.12
CA GLY A 117 -5.18 -15.02 6.30
C GLY A 117 -4.49 -14.31 5.13
N ASN A 118 -4.74 -14.77 3.92
CA ASN A 118 -4.20 -14.16 2.70
C ASN A 118 -5.32 -13.52 1.89
N GLY A 119 -5.08 -12.32 1.39
CA GLY A 119 -6.10 -11.62 0.61
C GLY A 119 -5.76 -10.16 0.39
N PHE A 120 -6.78 -9.36 0.18
CA PHE A 120 -6.65 -7.92 0.16
C PHE A 120 -7.90 -7.24 0.74
N ASN A 121 -7.70 -6.03 1.25
CA ASN A 121 -8.78 -5.08 1.48
C ASN A 121 -8.46 -3.76 0.76
N ALA A 122 -9.50 -3.10 0.31
CA ALA A 122 -9.40 -1.84 -0.41
C ALA A 122 -10.53 -0.90 0.00
N SER A 123 -10.25 0.38 -0.05
CA SER A 123 -11.24 1.44 0.10
C SER A 123 -10.96 2.51 -0.94
N LEU A 124 -12.01 3.03 -1.55
CA LEU A 124 -11.97 4.19 -2.43
C LEU A 124 -13.07 5.16 -2.00
N GLU A 125 -12.70 6.40 -1.75
CA GLU A 125 -13.61 7.51 -1.50
C GLU A 125 -13.47 8.54 -2.61
N ALA A 126 -14.59 9.00 -3.13
CA ALA A 126 -14.67 10.09 -4.11
C ALA A 126 -15.57 11.19 -3.58
N GLU A 127 -15.06 12.41 -3.47
CA GLU A 127 -15.84 13.62 -3.21
C GLU A 127 -16.12 14.33 -4.53
N ILE A 128 -17.40 14.40 -4.91
CA ILE A 128 -17.81 14.91 -6.21
C ILE A 128 -18.18 16.39 -6.09
N ALA A 129 -17.41 17.26 -6.72
CA ALA A 129 -17.60 18.70 -6.65
C ALA A 129 -18.97 19.16 -7.15
N ALA A 130 -19.46 18.56 -8.24
CA ALA A 130 -20.76 18.90 -8.84
C ALA A 130 -21.98 18.53 -7.95
N LEU A 131 -21.80 17.67 -6.96
CA LEU A 131 -22.86 17.21 -6.05
C LEU A 131 -22.77 17.86 -4.66
N GLN A 132 -22.27 19.09 -4.58
CA GLN A 132 -22.19 19.88 -3.33
C GLN A 132 -21.44 19.15 -2.20
N GLY A 133 -20.41 18.39 -2.54
CA GLY A 133 -19.60 17.65 -1.56
C GLY A 133 -20.17 16.27 -1.20
N ALA A 134 -21.07 15.72 -2.01
CA ALA A 134 -21.47 14.33 -1.84
C ALA A 134 -20.26 13.41 -1.93
N LYS A 135 -20.18 12.45 -1.01
CA LYS A 135 -19.11 11.47 -0.91
C LYS A 135 -19.63 10.11 -1.28
N ILE A 136 -18.91 9.46 -2.18
CA ILE A 136 -19.15 8.07 -2.55
C ILE A 136 -17.97 7.26 -2.02
N SER A 137 -18.23 6.23 -1.25
CA SER A 137 -17.19 5.30 -0.81
C SER A 137 -17.53 3.87 -1.20
N VAL A 138 -16.50 3.14 -1.55
CA VAL A 138 -16.57 1.71 -1.86
C VAL A 138 -15.51 1.01 -1.05
N ASN A 139 -15.92 0.00 -0.28
CA ASN A 139 -15.04 -0.88 0.46
C ASN A 139 -15.14 -2.29 -0.11
N ALA A 140 -14.01 -2.97 -0.23
CA ALA A 140 -13.97 -4.35 -0.68
C ALA A 140 -12.93 -5.14 0.12
N ALA A 141 -13.24 -6.37 0.44
CA ALA A 141 -12.34 -7.32 1.06
C ALA A 141 -12.49 -8.69 0.41
N PHE A 142 -11.38 -9.33 0.09
CA PHE A 142 -11.35 -10.66 -0.48
C PHE A 142 -10.20 -11.44 0.13
N GLY A 143 -10.43 -12.69 0.47
CA GLY A 143 -9.36 -13.48 1.02
C GLY A 143 -9.71 -14.92 1.33
N TYR A 144 -8.72 -15.56 1.92
CA TYR A 144 -8.79 -16.94 2.38
C TYR A 144 -8.00 -17.09 3.68
N SER A 145 -8.67 -17.58 4.69
CA SER A 145 -8.05 -18.05 5.94
C SER A 145 -8.33 -19.54 6.10
N THR A 146 -9.27 -19.95 6.92
CA THR A 146 -9.82 -21.32 6.98
C THR A 146 -10.91 -21.57 5.94
N PHE A 147 -11.54 -20.49 5.48
CA PHE A 147 -12.55 -20.47 4.41
C PHE A 147 -12.27 -19.27 3.49
N ARG A 148 -12.87 -19.28 2.32
CA ARG A 148 -12.88 -18.12 1.43
C ARG A 148 -13.91 -17.13 1.91
N TYR A 149 -13.57 -15.86 1.89
CA TYR A 149 -14.49 -14.78 2.20
C TYR A 149 -14.39 -13.67 1.17
N TRP A 150 -15.46 -12.96 1.01
CA TRP A 150 -15.48 -11.70 0.29
C TRP A 150 -16.52 -10.76 0.90
N GLY A 151 -16.27 -9.48 0.77
CA GLY A 151 -17.20 -8.44 1.18
C GLY A 151 -17.08 -7.24 0.26
N PHE A 152 -18.21 -6.64 -0.01
CA PHE A 152 -18.34 -5.43 -0.80
C PHE A 152 -19.38 -4.54 -0.17
N GLU A 153 -19.03 -3.26 0.01
CA GLU A 153 -19.93 -2.24 0.55
C GLU A 153 -19.80 -0.96 -0.26
N GLY A 154 -20.92 -0.39 -0.66
CA GLY A 154 -21.01 0.92 -1.27
C GLY A 154 -21.80 1.86 -0.37
N LYS A 155 -21.33 3.09 -0.22
CA LYS A 155 -21.96 4.13 0.59
C LYS A 155 -21.96 5.45 -0.14
N VAL A 156 -23.07 6.17 -0.03
CA VAL A 156 -23.18 7.56 -0.49
C VAL A 156 -23.62 8.41 0.68
N ASP A 157 -22.88 9.45 0.99
CA ASP A 157 -23.14 10.41 2.04
C ASP A 157 -23.29 11.83 1.46
N ASN A 158 -23.89 12.71 2.25
CA ASN A 158 -24.09 14.12 1.91
C ASN A 158 -24.88 14.34 0.61
N LEU A 159 -25.79 13.42 0.30
CA LEU A 159 -26.77 13.65 -0.75
C LEU A 159 -27.76 14.70 -0.29
N ASN A 160 -27.86 15.77 -1.05
CA ASN A 160 -28.90 16.77 -0.85
C ASN A 160 -29.99 16.54 -1.89
N VAL A 161 -30.84 15.52 -1.64
CA VAL A 161 -32.01 15.26 -2.50
C VAL A 161 -33.10 16.17 -2.07
N PRO A 162 -33.69 16.98 -2.98
CA PRO A 162 -34.79 17.86 -2.67
C PRO A 162 -35.95 17.11 -2.01
N ASN A 163 -36.52 17.71 -1.00
CA ASN A 163 -37.55 17.17 -0.14
C ASN A 163 -38.74 16.58 -0.93
N MET A 164 -38.91 15.28 -0.87
CA MET A 164 -40.05 14.58 -1.43
C MET A 164 -41.03 14.27 -0.27
N GLY A 165 -41.96 15.18 -0.02
CA GLY A 165 -43.06 14.96 0.95
C GLY A 165 -42.60 14.90 2.43
N GLY A 166 -41.61 15.69 2.84
CA GLY A 166 -41.14 15.76 4.23
C GLY A 166 -40.00 14.77 4.58
N ILE A 167 -39.54 13.94 3.64
CA ILE A 167 -38.43 13.02 3.83
C ILE A 167 -37.19 13.62 3.19
N ASN A 168 -36.13 13.75 3.97
CA ASN A 168 -34.83 14.17 3.49
C ASN A 168 -33.89 12.97 3.43
N ILE A 169 -33.45 12.59 2.23
CA ILE A 169 -32.49 11.50 2.03
C ILE A 169 -31.10 12.11 1.98
N THR A 170 -30.30 11.82 2.99
CA THR A 170 -28.93 12.34 3.12
C THR A 170 -27.86 11.34 2.69
N GLY A 171 -28.25 10.09 2.47
CA GLY A 171 -27.33 9.05 2.04
C GLY A 171 -27.98 7.67 1.99
N PHE A 172 -27.24 6.73 1.46
CA PHE A 172 -27.62 5.30 1.49
C PHE A 172 -26.37 4.43 1.54
N THR A 173 -26.54 3.23 2.08
CA THR A 173 -25.48 2.21 2.15
C THR A 173 -26.05 0.87 1.74
N GLY A 174 -25.28 0.09 1.03
CA GLY A 174 -25.63 -1.28 0.67
C GLY A 174 -24.39 -2.12 0.47
N GLY A 175 -24.49 -3.42 0.71
CA GLY A 175 -23.38 -4.32 0.58
C GLY A 175 -23.78 -5.78 0.51
N ALA A 176 -22.83 -6.62 0.18
CA ALA A 176 -22.94 -8.06 0.16
C ALA A 176 -21.67 -8.71 0.73
N PHE A 177 -21.85 -9.81 1.43
CA PHE A 177 -20.79 -10.52 2.15
C PHE A 177 -20.98 -12.02 2.03
N TYR A 178 -19.86 -12.75 2.03
CA TYR A 178 -19.81 -14.20 2.13
C TYR A 178 -18.58 -14.63 2.93
#